data_3a293ea98ed5da6fe357ff25f27108be
#
_entry.id   3a293ea98ed5da6fe357ff25f27108be
#
_cell.length_a   1.000
_cell.length_b   1.000
_cell.length_c   1.000
_cell.angle_alpha   90.00
_cell.angle_beta   90.00
_cell.angle_gamma   90.00
#
_symmetry.space_group_name_H-M   'P 1'
#
loop_
_entity.id
_entity.type
_entity.pdbx_description
1 polymer ?
#
loop_
_entity_poly.entity_id
_entity_poly.type
_entity_poly.pdbx_seq_one_letter_code
_entity_poly.pdbx_strand_id
1 'polypeptide(L)'
;STQGYSSAASDVYKRQDNNLTTFWEGNKGDYITFTLQNGAKIDGVSIAFSRENGLETDFEIQLSSGGGQFLTVYSGTVKEYNKLLDFRFKGTTASDLRIVLGSDRVGVAEIKLPQLQK
;
A
#
# COMPACT_ATOMS: atom_id res chain seq x y z
N SER A 1 -14.27 -5.51 8.57
CA SER A 1 -13.16 -5.64 9.49
C SER A 1 -11.83 -5.68 8.77
N THR A 2 -10.84 -5.16 9.39
CA THR A 2 -9.53 -5.05 8.78
C THR A 2 -8.51 -6.04 9.31
N GLN A 3 -8.82 -6.73 10.39
CA GLN A 3 -7.79 -7.46 11.09
C GLN A 3 -7.18 -8.60 10.31
N GLY A 4 -7.93 -9.22 9.46
CA GLY A 4 -7.46 -10.41 8.77
C GLY A 4 -6.53 -10.13 7.63
N TYR A 5 -6.34 -8.87 7.26
CA TYR A 5 -5.67 -8.61 6.00
C TYR A 5 -4.22 -8.22 6.12
N SER A 6 -3.81 -7.75 7.29
CA SER A 6 -2.46 -7.25 7.43
C SER A 6 -1.40 -8.33 7.22
N SER A 7 -1.73 -9.57 7.49
CA SER A 7 -0.74 -10.64 7.33
C SER A 7 -0.68 -11.20 5.92
N ALA A 8 -1.68 -10.90 5.08
CA ALA A 8 -1.77 -11.55 3.78
C ALA A 8 -0.65 -11.15 2.85
N ALA A 9 -0.06 -9.99 3.08
CA ALA A 9 0.96 -9.47 2.19
C ALA A 9 2.35 -9.51 2.79
N SER A 10 2.53 -10.16 3.93
CA SER A 10 3.81 -10.10 4.62
C SER A 10 4.94 -10.77 3.87
N ASP A 11 4.63 -11.63 2.91
CA ASP A 11 5.66 -12.34 2.15
C ASP A 11 6.12 -11.60 0.92
N VAL A 12 5.55 -10.43 0.63
CA VAL A 12 5.86 -9.72 -0.61
C VAL A 12 7.34 -9.41 -0.75
N TYR A 13 7.99 -9.13 0.36
CA TYR A 13 9.36 -8.65 0.32
C TYR A 13 10.39 -9.72 0.11
N LYS A 14 9.96 -10.94 0.06
CA LYS A 14 10.84 -12.04 -0.30
C LYS A 14 10.96 -12.19 -1.80
N ARG A 15 10.15 -11.47 -2.56
CA ARG A 15 10.18 -11.54 -4.00
C ARG A 15 11.22 -10.57 -4.54
N GLN A 16 11.92 -11.01 -5.56
CA GLN A 16 13.01 -10.21 -6.11
C GLN A 16 12.52 -9.04 -6.95
N ASP A 17 11.34 -9.15 -7.50
CA ASP A 17 10.80 -8.10 -8.37
C ASP A 17 10.07 -7.01 -7.61
N ASN A 18 9.94 -7.15 -6.30
CA ASN A 18 9.25 -6.18 -5.45
C ASN A 18 7.78 -5.97 -5.81
N ASN A 19 7.21 -6.90 -6.55
CA ASN A 19 5.81 -6.85 -6.92
C ASN A 19 5.01 -7.82 -6.08
N LEU A 20 3.80 -7.43 -5.75
CA LEU A 20 2.87 -8.32 -5.08
C LEU A 20 1.49 -8.15 -5.67
N THR A 21 0.89 -9.26 -6.06
CA THR A 21 -0.52 -9.30 -6.44
C THR A 21 -1.30 -9.70 -5.20
N THR A 22 -2.17 -8.81 -4.74
CA THR A 22 -2.83 -9.03 -3.46
C THR A 22 -4.25 -9.57 -3.60
N PHE A 23 -4.99 -9.08 -4.59
CA PHE A 23 -6.41 -9.38 -4.75
C PHE A 23 -7.22 -9.08 -3.49
N TRP A 24 -6.72 -8.17 -2.65
CA TRP A 24 -7.41 -7.78 -1.45
C TRP A 24 -8.44 -6.70 -1.75
N GLU A 25 -9.58 -6.77 -1.10
CA GLU A 25 -10.64 -5.79 -1.29
C GLU A 25 -11.18 -5.38 0.08
N GLY A 26 -11.51 -4.09 0.19
CA GLY A 26 -12.00 -3.57 1.45
C GLY A 26 -12.91 -2.38 1.26
N ASN A 27 -13.36 -1.83 2.38
CA ASN A 27 -14.26 -0.69 2.42
C ASN A 27 -13.59 0.47 3.15
N LYS A 28 -14.26 1.61 3.15
CA LYS A 28 -13.72 2.79 3.81
C LYS A 28 -13.31 2.47 5.24
N GLY A 29 -12.07 2.84 5.57
CA GLY A 29 -11.49 2.57 6.88
C GLY A 29 -10.72 1.27 6.96
N ASP A 30 -10.89 0.38 6.00
CA ASP A 30 -10.11 -0.85 5.97
C ASP A 30 -8.70 -0.56 5.49
N TYR A 31 -7.77 -1.43 5.88
CA TYR A 31 -6.39 -1.25 5.48
C TYR A 31 -5.70 -2.58 5.26
N ILE A 32 -4.61 -2.52 4.51
CA ILE A 32 -3.72 -3.66 4.30
C ILE A 32 -2.31 -3.20 4.64
N THR A 33 -1.57 -4.04 5.35
CA THR A 33 -0.23 -3.71 5.84
C THR A 33 0.77 -4.67 5.22
N PHE A 34 1.88 -4.10 4.76
CA PHE A 34 2.99 -4.85 4.19
C PHE A 34 4.20 -4.67 5.10
N THR A 35 4.85 -5.78 5.44
CA THR A 35 6.05 -5.74 6.26
C THR A 35 7.25 -5.55 5.36
N LEU A 36 8.02 -4.50 5.62
CA LEU A 36 9.24 -4.21 4.88
C LEU A 36 10.42 -4.92 5.52
N GLN A 37 11.29 -5.43 4.69
CA GLN A 37 12.43 -6.16 5.20
C GLN A 37 13.50 -5.20 5.69
N ASN A 38 13.94 -5.40 6.94
CA ASN A 38 15.10 -4.72 7.50
C ASN A 38 15.00 -3.19 7.52
N GLY A 39 13.82 -2.66 7.79
CA GLY A 39 13.67 -1.22 7.95
C GLY A 39 14.14 -0.45 6.73
N ALA A 40 13.61 -0.77 5.59
CA ALA A 40 14.04 -0.16 4.34
C ALA A 40 13.67 1.31 4.29
N LYS A 41 14.51 2.09 3.58
CA LYS A 41 14.18 3.47 3.30
C LYS A 41 13.44 3.51 1.97
N ILE A 42 12.24 4.07 1.97
CA ILE A 42 11.43 4.15 0.76
C ILE A 42 10.92 5.58 0.57
N ASP A 43 10.72 5.95 -0.68
CA ASP A 43 10.26 7.29 -1.04
C ASP A 43 9.09 7.24 -2.01
N GLY A 44 8.47 6.09 -2.16
CA GLY A 44 7.32 5.94 -3.03
C GLY A 44 6.86 4.51 -3.10
N VAL A 45 5.71 4.33 -3.72
CA VAL A 45 5.14 3.01 -3.96
C VAL A 45 4.23 3.12 -5.17
N SER A 46 4.11 2.05 -5.94
CA SER A 46 3.17 1.99 -7.04
C SER A 46 2.05 1.05 -6.65
N ILE A 47 0.82 1.47 -6.89
CA ILE A 47 -0.36 0.71 -6.49
C ILE A 47 -1.31 0.62 -7.67
N ALA A 48 -1.82 -0.58 -7.92
CA ALA A 48 -2.90 -0.78 -8.88
C ALA A 48 -4.17 -1.04 -8.10
N PHE A 49 -5.07 -0.08 -8.13
CA PHE A 49 -6.38 -0.23 -7.51
C PHE A 49 -7.34 -0.89 -8.48
N SER A 50 -8.36 -1.50 -7.93
CA SER A 50 -9.43 -2.12 -8.69
C SER A 50 -10.75 -1.60 -8.17
N ARG A 51 -11.60 -1.12 -9.07
CA ARG A 51 -12.91 -0.61 -8.69
C ARG A 51 -13.73 -0.40 -9.95
N GLU A 52 -15.02 -0.21 -9.76
CA GLU A 52 -15.92 0.11 -10.86
C GLU A 52 -15.51 1.43 -11.51
N ASN A 53 -15.51 1.47 -12.83
CA ASN A 53 -15.13 2.66 -13.58
C ASN A 53 -16.06 3.82 -13.27
N GLY A 54 -15.50 5.02 -13.29
CA GLY A 54 -16.27 6.23 -13.06
C GLY A 54 -16.31 6.68 -11.63
N LEU A 55 -15.77 5.90 -10.70
CA LEU A 55 -15.74 6.25 -9.29
C LEU A 55 -14.37 6.78 -8.90
N GLU A 56 -14.35 7.66 -7.92
CA GLU A 56 -13.11 8.17 -7.35
C GLU A 56 -12.80 7.41 -6.07
N THR A 57 -11.54 7.10 -5.86
CA THR A 57 -11.09 6.37 -4.68
C THR A 57 -10.15 7.24 -3.88
N ASP A 58 -10.50 7.50 -2.63
CA ASP A 58 -9.63 8.16 -1.67
C ASP A 58 -8.83 7.12 -0.91
N PHE A 59 -7.58 7.47 -0.59
CA PHE A 59 -6.72 6.55 0.14
C PHE A 59 -5.60 7.30 0.81
N GLU A 60 -4.93 6.63 1.75
CA GLU A 60 -3.73 7.14 2.39
C GLU A 60 -2.67 6.07 2.39
N ILE A 61 -1.42 6.51 2.32
CA ILE A 61 -0.27 5.64 2.52
C ILE A 61 0.36 6.03 3.85
N GLN A 62 0.58 5.04 4.70
CA GLN A 62 1.14 5.26 6.03
C GLN A 62 2.35 4.39 6.21
N LEU A 63 3.31 4.89 6.95
CA LEU A 63 4.54 4.16 7.27
C LEU A 63 4.73 4.09 8.77
N SER A 64 5.33 2.99 9.21
CA SER A 64 5.70 2.80 10.61
C SER A 64 7.15 2.33 10.69
N SER A 65 7.90 2.89 11.61
CA SER A 65 9.26 2.44 11.87
C SER A 65 9.32 1.41 13.00
N GLY A 66 8.16 0.92 13.41
CA GLY A 66 8.04 -0.02 14.50
C GLY A 66 7.16 0.54 15.60
N GLY A 67 6.83 -0.30 16.58
CA GLY A 67 6.04 0.14 17.71
C GLY A 67 4.56 0.34 17.43
N GLY A 68 4.11 0.01 16.23
CA GLY A 68 2.68 0.07 15.93
C GLY A 68 2.14 1.45 15.63
N GLN A 69 2.99 2.46 15.54
CA GLN A 69 2.56 3.82 15.22
C GLN A 69 2.77 4.08 13.74
N PHE A 70 1.73 4.55 13.08
CA PHE A 70 1.78 4.84 11.66
C PHE A 70 1.60 6.32 11.41
N LEU A 71 2.39 6.85 10.46
CA LEU A 71 2.29 8.23 10.02
C LEU A 71 1.85 8.25 8.57
N THR A 72 0.93 9.14 8.24
CA THR A 72 0.49 9.32 6.87
C THR A 72 1.58 10.07 6.10
N VAL A 73 2.06 9.45 5.02
CA VAL A 73 3.07 10.07 4.16
C VAL A 73 2.49 10.49 2.81
N TYR A 74 1.29 10.05 2.49
CA TYR A 74 0.63 10.41 1.24
C TYR A 74 -0.87 10.24 1.39
N SER A 75 -1.63 11.21 0.87
CA SER A 75 -3.08 11.12 0.78
C SER A 75 -3.46 11.54 -0.62
N GLY A 76 -4.36 10.82 -1.25
CA GLY A 76 -4.73 11.16 -2.61
C GLY A 76 -6.03 10.54 -3.04
N THR A 77 -6.38 10.83 -4.27
CA THR A 77 -7.59 10.34 -4.91
C THR A 77 -7.20 9.84 -6.29
N VAL A 78 -7.68 8.65 -6.64
CA VAL A 78 -7.42 8.10 -7.97
C VAL A 78 -8.72 7.83 -8.68
N LYS A 79 -8.65 7.85 -10.01
CA LYS A 79 -9.78 7.54 -10.89
C LYS A 79 -9.45 6.46 -11.89
N GLU A 80 -8.21 6.03 -11.93
CA GLU A 80 -7.76 5.02 -12.88
C GLU A 80 -7.52 3.72 -12.16
N TYR A 81 -7.93 2.63 -12.78
CA TYR A 81 -7.90 1.32 -12.15
C TYR A 81 -7.20 0.30 -13.04
N ASN A 82 -6.76 -0.78 -12.43
CA ASN A 82 -6.15 -1.91 -13.12
C ASN A 82 -4.84 -1.54 -13.82
N LYS A 83 -4.13 -0.56 -13.27
CA LYS A 83 -2.79 -0.20 -13.73
C LYS A 83 -2.02 0.35 -12.55
N LEU A 84 -0.72 0.15 -12.56
CA LEU A 84 0.13 0.67 -11.50
C LEU A 84 0.25 2.19 -11.62
N LEU A 85 -0.08 2.87 -10.54
CA LEU A 85 0.07 4.32 -10.44
C LEU A 85 1.14 4.61 -9.42
N ASP A 86 2.01 5.54 -9.72
CA ASP A 86 3.14 5.88 -8.85
C ASP A 86 2.76 6.98 -7.87
N PHE A 87 3.12 6.77 -6.61
CA PHE A 87 2.90 7.76 -5.57
C PHE A 87 4.24 8.02 -4.89
N ARG A 88 4.60 9.28 -4.77
CA ARG A 88 5.90 9.67 -4.23
C ARG A 88 5.74 10.45 -2.95
N PHE A 89 6.68 10.26 -2.03
CA PHE A 89 6.70 10.97 -0.76
C PHE A 89 8.15 11.10 -0.30
N LYS A 90 8.33 11.80 0.81
CA LYS A 90 9.66 12.03 1.35
C LYS A 90 10.27 10.71 1.80
N GLY A 91 11.53 10.47 1.45
CA GLY A 91 12.22 9.25 1.83
C GLY A 91 12.18 9.04 3.34
N THR A 92 11.74 7.86 3.75
CA THR A 92 11.50 7.54 5.13
C THR A 92 11.90 6.10 5.40
N THR A 93 12.61 5.87 6.49
CA THR A 93 12.93 4.51 6.91
C THR A 93 11.73 3.93 7.63
N ALA A 94 11.31 2.75 7.21
CA ALA A 94 10.10 2.13 7.74
C ALA A 94 10.25 0.63 7.79
N SER A 95 9.52 0.01 8.70
CA SER A 95 9.41 -1.44 8.76
C SER A 95 8.06 -1.93 8.26
N ASP A 96 7.07 -1.06 8.18
CA ASP A 96 5.74 -1.43 7.69
C ASP A 96 5.17 -0.32 6.83
N LEU A 97 4.45 -0.73 5.81
CA LEU A 97 3.71 0.17 4.93
C LEU A 97 2.25 -0.23 4.97
N ARG A 98 1.37 0.74 5.13
CA ARG A 98 -0.06 0.49 5.22
C ARG A 98 -0.78 1.33 4.18
N ILE A 99 -1.73 0.71 3.48
CA ILE A 99 -2.63 1.43 2.59
C ILE A 99 -4.00 1.43 3.27
N VAL A 100 -4.53 2.63 3.52
CA VAL A 100 -5.81 2.80 4.17
C VAL A 100 -6.81 3.29 3.13
N LEU A 101 -7.95 2.63 3.04
CA LEU A 101 -8.97 2.99 2.07
C LEU A 101 -9.86 4.08 2.62
N GLY A 102 -10.16 5.06 1.79
CA GLY A 102 -11.10 6.13 2.11
C GLY A 102 -12.41 6.02 1.35
N SER A 103 -12.64 4.92 0.66
CA SER A 103 -13.84 4.68 -0.14
C SER A 103 -14.23 3.22 -0.01
N ASP A 104 -15.51 2.92 -0.33
CA ASP A 104 -16.03 1.57 -0.22
C ASP A 104 -15.76 0.75 -1.46
N ARG A 105 -15.65 -0.55 -1.28
CA ARG A 105 -15.54 -1.53 -2.37
C ARG A 105 -14.36 -1.22 -3.28
N VAL A 106 -13.20 -1.07 -2.66
CA VAL A 106 -11.96 -0.79 -3.36
C VAL A 106 -11.06 -2.01 -3.25
N GLY A 107 -10.50 -2.43 -4.37
CA GLY A 107 -9.51 -3.49 -4.37
C GLY A 107 -8.11 -2.93 -4.51
N VAL A 108 -7.16 -3.60 -3.89
CA VAL A 108 -5.74 -3.36 -4.14
C VAL A 108 -5.26 -4.60 -4.88
N ALA A 109 -5.13 -4.45 -6.19
CA ALA A 109 -4.82 -5.60 -7.03
C ALA A 109 -3.33 -5.92 -7.04
N GLU A 110 -2.52 -4.89 -7.05
CA GLU A 110 -1.07 -5.07 -7.14
C GLU A 110 -0.38 -3.92 -6.46
N ILE A 111 0.76 -4.20 -5.85
CA ILE A 111 1.61 -3.17 -5.28
C ILE A 111 3.03 -3.46 -5.71
N LYS A 112 3.77 -2.40 -6.02
CA LYS A 112 5.17 -2.52 -6.38
C LYS A 112 5.96 -1.51 -5.58
N LEU A 113 6.99 -1.99 -4.89
CA LEU A 113 7.89 -1.13 -4.15
C LEU A 113 9.04 -0.70 -5.04
N PRO A 114 9.60 0.48 -4.79
CA PRO A 114 10.78 0.88 -5.53
C PRO A 114 11.91 -0.11 -5.23
N GLN A 115 12.82 -0.23 -6.17
CA GLN A 115 13.95 -1.10 -5.97
C GLN A 115 14.80 -0.53 -4.85
N LEU A 116 15.07 -1.35 -3.84
CA LEU A 116 15.79 -0.89 -2.69
C LEU A 116 17.27 -0.84 -2.98
N GLN A 117 17.91 0.20 -2.49
CA GLN A 117 19.36 0.31 -2.59
C GLN A 117 20.01 -0.53 -1.51
N LYS A 118 21.09 -1.13 -1.85
CA LYS A 118 21.86 -1.93 -0.89
C LYS A 118 22.87 -1.10 -0.16
#